data_eadf87fa15548b14ac057c828734d867
#
_entry.id   eadf87fa15548b14ac057c828734d867
#
_cell.length_a   1.000
_cell.length_b   1.000
_cell.length_c   1.000
_cell.angle_alpha   90.00
_cell.angle_beta   90.00
_cell.angle_gamma   90.00
#
_symmetry.space_group_name_H-M   'P 1'
#
loop_
_entity.id
_entity.type
_entity.pdbx_description
1 polymer ?
#
loop_
_entity_poly.entity_id
_entity_poly.type
_entity_poly.pdbx_seq_one_letter_code
_entity_poly.pdbx_strand_id
1 'polypeptide(L)'
;MSCTNKKKILEIEELSVSFLQYEGKSSRQSWLPVISGLSVAVREGELVAVVGSSGSGKSLLAHAILGILPYNARVTGNMKFQGEPLDKNRIEKLRGNEIAFVPQSTMYLDPLMKVGKQVQGTAGKKASGLQKKLFKRYGLPENTEEKYPFECSGGMTRRILLSTALMGNPKLIIADEPTPGMDLELAKKSMKDFRKFADEGNGVLLITHDIELALHVADRIVVFYAGKTVEEAPVSDFDSEETLRHPYTKALWRALPQNGFVPLAGVQPYVKDMPEGCPFGPRCGWYQERCREEIPMVQAGCGSVRCVRYCASEKNKFREEAKS
;
A
#
# COMPACT_ATOMS: atom_id res chain seq x y z
N MET A 1 25.06 5.70 2.47
CA MET A 1 24.63 4.80 1.38
C MET A 1 23.86 5.61 0.38
N SER A 2 24.22 5.58 -0.89
CA SER A 2 23.62 6.37 -1.97
C SER A 2 22.13 6.02 -2.08
N CYS A 3 21.23 7.01 -1.96
CA CYS A 3 19.83 6.87 -2.33
C CYS A 3 19.82 6.50 -3.81
N THR A 4 19.57 5.24 -4.11
CA THR A 4 19.83 4.60 -5.40
C THR A 4 19.06 5.29 -6.52
N ASN A 5 19.77 5.70 -7.55
CA ASN A 5 19.25 6.30 -8.79
C ASN A 5 18.65 5.20 -9.72
N LYS A 6 17.90 4.25 -9.14
CA LYS A 6 17.20 3.20 -9.90
C LYS A 6 16.00 3.79 -10.63
N LYS A 7 15.72 3.26 -11.83
CA LYS A 7 14.59 3.69 -12.63
C LYS A 7 13.27 3.45 -11.90
N LYS A 8 12.37 4.42 -11.91
CA LYS A 8 11.04 4.29 -11.33
C LYS A 8 10.13 3.49 -12.27
N ILE A 9 9.48 2.46 -11.73
CA ILE A 9 8.45 1.68 -12.43
C ILE A 9 7.09 2.34 -12.26
N LEU A 10 6.77 2.76 -11.02
CA LEU A 10 5.54 3.47 -10.68
C LEU A 10 5.88 4.77 -9.98
N GLU A 11 5.22 5.85 -10.41
CA GLU A 11 5.29 7.16 -9.75
C GLU A 11 3.88 7.67 -9.52
N ILE A 12 3.60 8.06 -8.29
CA ILE A 12 2.34 8.68 -7.90
C ILE A 12 2.68 9.94 -7.13
N GLU A 13 2.14 11.06 -7.59
CA GLU A 13 2.38 12.38 -7.02
C GLU A 13 1.04 13.06 -6.72
N GLU A 14 0.86 13.45 -5.46
CA GLU A 14 -0.29 14.20 -4.94
C GLU A 14 -1.64 13.58 -5.33
N LEU A 15 -1.72 12.23 -5.30
CA LEU A 15 -2.95 11.50 -5.60
C LEU A 15 -4.01 11.86 -4.56
N SER A 16 -5.16 12.29 -5.05
CA SER A 16 -6.35 12.52 -4.23
C SER A 16 -7.53 11.76 -4.79
N VAL A 17 -8.32 11.14 -3.90
CA VAL A 17 -9.53 10.38 -4.26
C VAL A 17 -10.68 10.88 -3.41
N SER A 18 -11.76 11.29 -4.08
CA SER A 18 -13.00 11.77 -3.45
C SER A 18 -14.19 11.00 -4.00
N PHE A 19 -15.23 10.84 -3.18
CA PHE A 19 -16.48 10.19 -3.58
C PHE A 19 -17.63 11.17 -3.52
N LEU A 20 -18.45 11.19 -4.58
CA LEU A 20 -19.72 11.93 -4.58
C LEU A 20 -20.71 11.22 -3.66
N GLN A 21 -21.25 11.95 -2.71
CA GLN A 21 -22.27 11.46 -1.76
C GLN A 21 -23.43 12.44 -1.62
N TYR A 22 -24.57 11.95 -1.16
CA TYR A 22 -25.73 12.79 -0.81
C TYR A 22 -25.69 13.12 0.68
N GLU A 23 -25.98 14.36 1.04
CA GLU A 23 -26.02 14.82 2.43
C GLU A 23 -27.39 14.56 3.05
N GLY A 24 -27.47 13.56 3.93
CA GLY A 24 -28.66 13.26 4.71
C GLY A 24 -29.91 13.02 3.85
N LYS A 25 -31.03 13.65 4.24
CA LYS A 25 -32.31 13.59 3.51
C LYS A 25 -32.44 14.64 2.38
N SER A 26 -31.42 15.46 2.18
CA SER A 26 -31.40 16.48 1.14
C SER A 26 -30.81 15.92 -0.15
N SER A 27 -31.29 16.45 -1.30
CA SER A 27 -30.72 16.11 -2.61
C SER A 27 -29.34 16.80 -2.85
N ARG A 28 -28.78 17.45 -1.83
CA ARG A 28 -27.50 18.15 -1.95
C ARG A 28 -26.37 17.13 -2.07
N GLN A 29 -25.56 17.29 -3.08
CA GLN A 29 -24.37 16.48 -3.32
C GLN A 29 -23.13 17.17 -2.76
N SER A 30 -22.24 16.39 -2.15
CA SER A 30 -20.92 16.84 -1.72
C SER A 30 -19.83 15.82 -2.05
N TRP A 31 -18.60 16.29 -2.22
CA TRP A 31 -17.42 15.43 -2.43
C TRP A 31 -16.76 15.13 -1.10
N LEU A 32 -16.70 13.86 -0.76
CA LEU A 32 -16.01 13.36 0.43
C LEU A 32 -14.56 12.98 0.07
N PRO A 33 -13.53 13.75 0.48
CA PRO A 33 -12.14 13.44 0.21
C PRO A 33 -11.66 12.31 1.13
N VAL A 34 -11.26 11.15 0.57
CA VAL A 34 -10.76 10.00 1.35
C VAL A 34 -9.25 9.88 1.29
N ILE A 35 -8.65 10.23 0.16
CA ILE A 35 -7.20 10.38 0.01
C ILE A 35 -6.92 11.82 -0.39
N SER A 36 -5.92 12.44 0.22
CA SER A 36 -5.53 13.83 -0.03
C SER A 36 -4.01 13.96 -0.09
N GLY A 37 -3.45 14.07 -1.30
CA GLY A 37 -2.03 14.29 -1.51
C GLY A 37 -1.15 13.10 -1.15
N LEU A 38 -1.54 11.87 -1.56
CA LEU A 38 -0.72 10.68 -1.42
C LEU A 38 0.35 10.66 -2.51
N SER A 39 1.61 10.51 -2.10
CA SER A 39 2.73 10.32 -3.02
C SER A 39 3.48 9.04 -2.66
N VAL A 40 3.79 8.24 -3.67
CA VAL A 40 4.59 7.01 -3.54
C VAL A 40 5.25 6.69 -4.88
N ALA A 41 6.47 6.19 -4.84
CA ALA A 41 7.15 5.66 -6.01
C ALA A 41 7.67 4.24 -5.74
N VAL A 42 7.69 3.40 -6.76
CA VAL A 42 8.30 2.07 -6.73
C VAL A 42 9.35 2.00 -7.84
N ARG A 43 10.56 1.59 -7.50
CA ARG A 43 11.69 1.49 -8.44
C ARG A 43 11.93 0.06 -8.87
N GLU A 44 12.76 -0.11 -9.90
CA GLU A 44 13.24 -1.44 -10.33
C GLU A 44 13.98 -2.15 -9.18
N GLY A 45 13.60 -3.39 -8.92
CA GLY A 45 14.19 -4.18 -7.82
C GLY A 45 13.76 -3.71 -6.43
N GLU A 46 12.63 -3.00 -6.30
CA GLU A 46 12.18 -2.45 -5.02
C GLU A 46 10.85 -3.04 -4.58
N LEU A 47 10.77 -3.37 -3.30
CA LEU A 47 9.52 -3.66 -2.59
C LEU A 47 9.22 -2.49 -1.65
N VAL A 48 8.17 -1.74 -1.95
CA VAL A 48 7.67 -0.64 -1.13
C VAL A 48 6.42 -1.09 -0.39
N ALA A 49 6.40 -0.94 0.93
CA ALA A 49 5.22 -1.24 1.72
C ALA A 49 4.50 0.05 2.14
N VAL A 50 3.20 0.13 1.86
CA VAL A 50 2.29 1.17 2.35
C VAL A 50 1.59 0.64 3.60
N VAL A 51 1.93 1.21 4.75
CA VAL A 51 1.41 0.79 6.05
C VAL A 51 0.55 1.88 6.70
N GLY A 52 -0.36 1.48 7.57
CA GLY A 52 -1.23 2.41 8.29
C GLY A 52 -2.46 1.72 8.86
N SER A 53 -3.24 2.45 9.66
CA SER A 53 -4.46 1.92 10.29
C SER A 53 -5.51 1.46 9.26
N SER A 54 -6.35 0.52 9.64
CA SER A 54 -7.52 0.13 8.85
C SER A 54 -8.43 1.35 8.61
N GLY A 55 -9.05 1.40 7.43
CA GLY A 55 -9.91 2.53 7.05
C GLY A 55 -9.18 3.82 6.65
N SER A 56 -7.86 3.85 6.60
CA SER A 56 -7.09 5.04 6.17
C SER A 56 -7.11 5.31 4.66
N GLY A 57 -7.72 4.43 3.85
CA GLY A 57 -7.82 4.60 2.39
C GLY A 57 -6.77 3.83 1.57
N LYS A 58 -5.94 2.97 2.18
CA LYS A 58 -4.84 2.26 1.50
C LYS A 58 -5.28 1.45 0.27
N SER A 59 -6.36 0.69 0.38
CA SER A 59 -6.89 -0.11 -0.74
C SER A 59 -7.36 0.74 -1.91
N LEU A 60 -7.81 1.99 -1.63
CA LEU A 60 -8.20 2.92 -2.69
C LEU A 60 -7.01 3.36 -3.55
N LEU A 61 -5.78 3.35 -3.01
CA LEU A 61 -4.56 3.55 -3.78
C LEU A 61 -4.43 2.46 -4.87
N ALA A 62 -4.56 1.19 -4.50
CA ALA A 62 -4.51 0.09 -5.47
C ALA A 62 -5.60 0.23 -6.53
N HIS A 63 -6.84 0.52 -6.11
CA HIS A 63 -7.97 0.70 -7.03
C HIS A 63 -7.80 1.91 -7.96
N ALA A 64 -7.20 3.01 -7.48
CA ALA A 64 -6.90 4.18 -8.31
C ALA A 64 -5.86 3.84 -9.39
N ILE A 65 -4.76 3.17 -9.02
CA ILE A 65 -3.71 2.75 -9.97
C ILE A 65 -4.29 1.81 -11.04
N LEU A 66 -5.19 0.91 -10.63
CA LEU A 66 -5.79 -0.07 -11.52
C LEU A 66 -7.01 0.45 -12.31
N GLY A 67 -7.46 1.70 -12.04
CA GLY A 67 -8.63 2.28 -12.69
C GLY A 67 -9.93 1.51 -12.42
N ILE A 68 -10.08 0.92 -11.22
CA ILE A 68 -11.25 0.12 -10.81
C ILE A 68 -12.07 0.76 -9.69
N LEU A 69 -11.88 2.06 -9.47
CA LEU A 69 -12.73 2.81 -8.56
C LEU A 69 -14.17 2.90 -9.09
N PRO A 70 -15.19 2.98 -8.22
CA PRO A 70 -16.58 3.10 -8.63
C PRO A 70 -16.84 4.43 -9.38
N TYR A 71 -17.93 4.47 -10.15
CA TYR A 71 -18.28 5.59 -11.04
C TYR A 71 -18.46 6.94 -10.34
N ASN A 72 -18.79 6.94 -9.04
CA ASN A 72 -18.92 8.14 -8.23
C ASN A 72 -17.62 8.60 -7.60
N ALA A 73 -16.49 8.01 -7.98
CA ALA A 73 -15.15 8.43 -7.54
C ALA A 73 -14.57 9.48 -8.49
N ARG A 74 -13.86 10.44 -7.92
CA ARG A 74 -13.02 11.41 -8.63
C ARG A 74 -11.58 11.22 -8.19
N VAL A 75 -10.69 11.10 -9.16
CA VAL A 75 -9.24 10.97 -8.95
C VAL A 75 -8.55 12.20 -9.51
N THR A 76 -7.62 12.76 -8.76
CA THR A 76 -6.75 13.86 -9.18
C THR A 76 -5.31 13.56 -8.76
N GLY A 77 -4.33 14.28 -9.32
CA GLY A 77 -2.90 14.00 -9.13
C GLY A 77 -2.30 13.33 -10.35
N ASN A 78 -1.00 13.04 -10.29
CA ASN A 78 -0.25 12.47 -11.40
C ASN A 78 0.12 11.02 -11.11
N MET A 79 -0.15 10.14 -12.05
CA MET A 79 0.31 8.75 -12.01
C MET A 79 1.07 8.42 -13.29
N LYS A 80 2.25 7.79 -13.15
CA LYS A 80 3.06 7.34 -14.26
C LYS A 80 3.51 5.90 -14.04
N PHE A 81 3.52 5.14 -15.12
CA PHE A 81 4.09 3.80 -15.15
C PHE A 81 5.19 3.74 -16.19
N GLN A 82 6.41 3.38 -15.79
CA GLN A 82 7.62 3.39 -16.64
C GLN A 82 7.87 4.76 -17.30
N GLY A 83 7.61 5.85 -16.57
CA GLY A 83 7.81 7.23 -17.03
C GLY A 83 6.68 7.83 -17.85
N GLU A 84 5.69 7.03 -18.28
CA GLU A 84 4.57 7.51 -19.08
C GLU A 84 3.28 7.65 -18.25
N PRO A 85 2.42 8.64 -18.55
CA PRO A 85 1.17 8.84 -17.83
C PRO A 85 0.27 7.60 -17.84
N LEU A 86 -0.39 7.33 -16.70
CA LEU A 86 -1.41 6.31 -16.56
C LEU A 86 -2.80 6.92 -16.80
N ASP A 87 -3.18 7.01 -18.08
CA ASP A 87 -4.55 7.32 -18.45
C ASP A 87 -5.44 6.05 -18.45
N LYS A 88 -6.75 6.25 -18.58
CA LYS A 88 -7.74 5.17 -18.54
C LYS A 88 -7.46 4.08 -19.59
N ASN A 89 -7.16 4.47 -20.81
CA ASN A 89 -6.95 3.52 -21.92
C ASN A 89 -5.67 2.69 -21.70
N ARG A 90 -4.64 3.33 -21.16
CA ARG A 90 -3.37 2.66 -20.86
C ARG A 90 -3.50 1.71 -19.68
N ILE A 91 -4.17 2.11 -18.62
CA ILE A 91 -4.43 1.25 -17.45
C ILE A 91 -5.15 -0.03 -17.87
N GLU A 92 -6.17 0.04 -18.73
CA GLU A 92 -6.91 -1.13 -19.21
C GLU A 92 -6.02 -2.13 -19.95
N LYS A 93 -5.01 -1.67 -20.68
CA LYS A 93 -4.04 -2.52 -21.39
C LYS A 93 -2.99 -3.14 -20.47
N LEU A 94 -2.57 -2.39 -19.45
CA LEU A 94 -1.51 -2.81 -18.53
C LEU A 94 -2.02 -3.75 -17.43
N ARG A 95 -3.26 -3.57 -17.00
CA ARG A 95 -3.89 -4.38 -15.95
C ARG A 95 -4.00 -5.85 -16.38
N GLY A 96 -3.47 -6.75 -15.53
CA GLY A 96 -3.42 -8.18 -15.79
C GLY A 96 -2.30 -8.63 -16.75
N ASN A 97 -1.54 -7.68 -17.31
CA ASN A 97 -0.36 -7.95 -18.15
C ASN A 97 0.92 -7.48 -17.46
N GLU A 98 1.21 -6.16 -17.53
CA GLU A 98 2.41 -5.59 -16.91
C GLU A 98 2.19 -5.18 -15.45
N ILE A 99 0.93 -4.95 -15.03
CA ILE A 99 0.54 -4.69 -13.65
C ILE A 99 -0.35 -5.83 -13.17
N ALA A 100 0.15 -6.64 -12.25
CA ALA A 100 -0.61 -7.69 -11.60
C ALA A 100 -1.17 -7.20 -10.26
N PHE A 101 -2.32 -7.75 -9.86
CA PHE A 101 -3.02 -7.39 -8.63
C PHE A 101 -3.34 -8.61 -7.79
N VAL A 102 -2.99 -8.55 -6.50
CA VAL A 102 -3.45 -9.48 -5.47
C VAL A 102 -4.42 -8.72 -4.58
N PRO A 103 -5.74 -8.91 -4.76
CA PRO A 103 -6.75 -8.17 -4.01
C PRO A 103 -6.93 -8.68 -2.58
N GLN A 104 -7.43 -7.81 -1.71
CA GLN A 104 -7.83 -8.15 -0.35
C GLN A 104 -9.02 -9.11 -0.34
N SER A 105 -10.00 -8.92 -1.23
CA SER A 105 -11.21 -9.73 -1.31
C SER A 105 -11.05 -10.92 -2.26
N THR A 106 -11.53 -12.08 -1.83
CA THR A 106 -11.61 -13.28 -2.66
C THR A 106 -12.75 -13.23 -3.71
N MET A 107 -13.63 -12.23 -3.63
CA MET A 107 -14.74 -12.01 -4.56
C MET A 107 -14.27 -11.58 -5.98
N TYR A 108 -12.98 -11.34 -6.16
CA TYR A 108 -12.41 -11.07 -7.48
C TYR A 108 -12.30 -12.33 -8.37
N LEU A 109 -12.49 -13.52 -7.81
CA LEU A 109 -12.64 -14.73 -8.61
C LEU A 109 -14.06 -14.82 -9.17
N ASP A 110 -14.16 -15.12 -10.48
CA ASP A 110 -15.45 -15.37 -11.12
C ASP A 110 -16.06 -16.69 -10.59
N PRO A 111 -17.23 -16.63 -9.92
CA PRO A 111 -17.85 -17.81 -9.32
C PRO A 111 -18.29 -18.88 -10.35
N LEU A 112 -18.46 -18.49 -11.61
CA LEU A 112 -18.94 -19.37 -12.69
C LEU A 112 -17.81 -19.96 -13.53
N MET A 113 -16.55 -19.63 -13.22
CA MET A 113 -15.39 -20.14 -13.95
C MET A 113 -14.49 -20.99 -13.04
N LYS A 114 -14.03 -22.14 -13.55
CA LYS A 114 -13.06 -22.99 -12.83
C LYS A 114 -11.79 -22.22 -12.53
N VAL A 115 -11.26 -22.38 -11.31
CA VAL A 115 -10.10 -21.60 -10.83
C VAL A 115 -8.85 -21.81 -11.67
N GLY A 116 -8.62 -23.01 -12.21
CA GLY A 116 -7.50 -23.27 -13.10
C GLY A 116 -7.54 -22.42 -14.37
N LYS A 117 -8.72 -22.23 -14.96
CA LYS A 117 -8.88 -21.36 -16.13
C LYS A 117 -8.66 -19.89 -15.81
N GLN A 118 -9.12 -19.45 -14.64
CA GLN A 118 -8.91 -18.07 -14.19
C GLN A 118 -7.43 -17.78 -14.00
N VAL A 119 -6.69 -18.68 -13.34
CA VAL A 119 -5.25 -18.55 -13.12
C VAL A 119 -4.47 -18.58 -14.44
N GLN A 120 -4.84 -19.43 -15.38
CA GLN A 120 -4.21 -19.48 -16.71
C GLN A 120 -4.44 -18.20 -17.54
N GLY A 121 -5.54 -17.50 -17.29
CA GLY A 121 -5.87 -16.22 -17.94
C GLY A 121 -5.81 -16.32 -19.47
N THR A 122 -5.30 -15.28 -20.10
CA THR A 122 -5.18 -15.18 -21.56
C THR A 122 -4.16 -16.17 -22.17
N ALA A 123 -3.19 -16.67 -21.39
CA ALA A 123 -2.22 -17.67 -21.84
C ALA A 123 -2.85 -19.06 -22.02
N GLY A 124 -4.01 -19.32 -21.42
CA GLY A 124 -4.79 -20.54 -21.57
C GLY A 124 -4.00 -21.81 -21.24
N LYS A 125 -4.27 -22.89 -21.97
CA LYS A 125 -3.65 -24.21 -21.74
C LYS A 125 -2.11 -24.21 -21.80
N LYS A 126 -1.48 -23.27 -22.51
CA LYS A 126 -0.01 -23.16 -22.58
C LYS A 126 0.60 -22.86 -21.20
N ALA A 127 -0.14 -22.20 -20.33
CA ALA A 127 0.28 -21.87 -18.97
C ALA A 127 -0.02 -22.95 -17.92
N SER A 128 -0.65 -24.08 -18.32
CA SER A 128 -1.07 -25.15 -17.40
C SER A 128 0.09 -25.71 -16.57
N GLY A 129 1.27 -25.89 -17.17
CA GLY A 129 2.45 -26.37 -16.44
C GLY A 129 2.92 -25.45 -15.32
N LEU A 130 2.91 -24.13 -15.57
CA LEU A 130 3.26 -23.13 -14.56
C LEU A 130 2.17 -23.03 -13.48
N GLN A 131 0.91 -23.03 -13.87
CA GLN A 131 -0.24 -23.03 -12.94
C GLN A 131 -0.16 -24.22 -11.97
N LYS A 132 0.10 -25.44 -12.44
CA LYS A 132 0.26 -26.61 -11.57
C LYS A 132 1.46 -26.49 -10.63
N LYS A 133 2.59 -25.93 -11.10
CA LYS A 133 3.77 -25.65 -10.26
C LYS A 133 3.43 -24.66 -9.15
N LEU A 134 2.71 -23.58 -9.44
CA LEU A 134 2.28 -22.58 -8.45
C LEU A 134 1.29 -23.18 -7.45
N PHE A 135 0.30 -23.96 -7.90
CA PHE A 135 -0.66 -24.65 -7.02
C PHE A 135 0.06 -25.57 -6.04
N LYS A 136 0.98 -26.42 -6.54
CA LYS A 136 1.81 -27.27 -5.70
C LYS A 136 2.69 -26.46 -4.74
N ARG A 137 3.30 -25.35 -5.21
CA ARG A 137 4.14 -24.45 -4.38
C ARG A 137 3.36 -23.89 -3.21
N TYR A 138 2.08 -23.51 -3.41
CA TYR A 138 1.22 -22.95 -2.37
C TYR A 138 0.38 -24.00 -1.64
N GLY A 139 0.68 -25.30 -1.80
CA GLY A 139 0.03 -26.38 -1.07
C GLY A 139 -1.47 -26.48 -1.36
N LEU A 140 -1.88 -26.15 -2.59
CA LEU A 140 -3.25 -26.39 -3.03
C LEU A 140 -3.42 -27.89 -3.32
N PRO A 141 -4.54 -28.51 -2.91
CA PRO A 141 -4.83 -29.92 -3.20
C PRO A 141 -4.79 -30.24 -4.68
N GLU A 142 -4.50 -31.49 -5.01
CA GLU A 142 -4.63 -31.99 -6.38
C GLU A 142 -6.05 -31.77 -6.90
N ASN A 143 -6.16 -31.53 -8.19
CA ASN A 143 -7.42 -31.22 -8.89
C ASN A 143 -8.10 -29.90 -8.47
N THR A 144 -7.39 -29.02 -7.73
CA THR A 144 -7.94 -27.69 -7.39
C THR A 144 -8.28 -26.88 -8.65
N GLU A 145 -7.55 -27.07 -9.75
CA GLU A 145 -7.80 -26.39 -11.02
C GLU A 145 -9.18 -26.67 -11.62
N GLU A 146 -9.79 -27.79 -11.26
CA GLU A 146 -11.12 -28.22 -11.74
C GLU A 146 -12.26 -27.67 -10.89
N LYS A 147 -11.97 -27.10 -9.70
CA LYS A 147 -12.96 -26.54 -8.79
C LYS A 147 -13.42 -25.16 -9.19
N TYR A 148 -14.61 -24.80 -8.73
CA TYR A 148 -15.13 -23.44 -8.73
C TYR A 148 -14.74 -22.72 -7.44
N PRO A 149 -14.72 -21.36 -7.42
CA PRO A 149 -14.37 -20.60 -6.21
C PRO A 149 -15.17 -20.98 -4.98
N PHE A 150 -16.47 -21.24 -5.11
CA PHE A 150 -17.35 -21.61 -4.00
C PHE A 150 -17.07 -23.00 -3.42
N GLU A 151 -16.33 -23.88 -4.13
CA GLU A 151 -15.87 -25.17 -3.64
C GLU A 151 -14.51 -25.08 -2.90
N CYS A 152 -13.93 -23.88 -2.84
CA CYS A 152 -12.64 -23.62 -2.23
C CYS A 152 -12.82 -22.93 -0.87
N SER A 153 -11.99 -23.30 0.11
CA SER A 153 -11.93 -22.54 1.36
C SER A 153 -11.35 -21.13 1.15
N GLY A 154 -11.59 -20.20 2.09
CA GLY A 154 -11.05 -18.84 2.00
C GLY A 154 -9.52 -18.80 1.86
N GLY A 155 -8.80 -19.68 2.56
CA GLY A 155 -7.36 -19.84 2.39
C GLY A 155 -6.95 -20.40 1.04
N MET A 156 -7.74 -21.29 0.44
CA MET A 156 -7.50 -21.78 -0.93
C MET A 156 -7.71 -20.66 -1.95
N THR A 157 -8.81 -19.92 -1.88
CA THR A 157 -9.09 -18.82 -2.81
C THR A 157 -8.02 -17.73 -2.77
N ARG A 158 -7.49 -17.44 -1.59
CA ARG A 158 -6.37 -16.47 -1.45
C ARG A 158 -5.10 -16.97 -2.12
N ARG A 159 -4.74 -18.25 -1.95
CA ARG A 159 -3.58 -18.87 -2.62
C ARG A 159 -3.75 -18.93 -4.13
N ILE A 160 -4.98 -19.11 -4.61
CA ILE A 160 -5.32 -19.05 -6.04
C ILE A 160 -5.10 -17.63 -6.59
N LEU A 161 -5.58 -16.58 -5.88
CA LEU A 161 -5.35 -15.17 -6.28
C LEU A 161 -3.86 -14.83 -6.32
N LEU A 162 -3.08 -15.27 -5.33
CA LEU A 162 -1.64 -15.11 -5.33
C LEU A 162 -0.99 -15.81 -6.54
N SER A 163 -1.43 -17.03 -6.84
CA SER A 163 -0.96 -17.76 -8.03
C SER A 163 -1.28 -17.01 -9.32
N THR A 164 -2.44 -16.36 -9.40
CA THR A 164 -2.84 -15.56 -10.58
C THR A 164 -1.88 -14.40 -10.82
N ALA A 165 -1.49 -13.69 -9.76
CA ALA A 165 -0.55 -12.56 -9.88
C ALA A 165 0.85 -12.99 -10.35
N LEU A 166 1.26 -14.20 -10.03
CA LEU A 166 2.59 -14.75 -10.37
C LEU A 166 2.60 -15.55 -11.68
N MET A 167 1.43 -15.71 -12.33
CA MET A 167 1.32 -16.46 -13.61
C MET A 167 1.93 -15.73 -14.79
N GLY A 168 1.81 -14.40 -14.80
CA GLY A 168 2.36 -13.56 -15.86
C GLY A 168 3.86 -13.28 -15.64
N ASN A 169 4.36 -12.37 -16.43
CA ASN A 169 5.66 -11.74 -16.21
C ASN A 169 5.45 -10.23 -16.01
N PRO A 170 4.69 -9.82 -14.98
CA PRO A 170 4.40 -8.41 -14.76
C PRO A 170 5.69 -7.66 -14.41
N LYS A 171 5.66 -6.33 -14.58
CA LYS A 171 6.72 -5.43 -14.13
C LYS A 171 6.43 -4.88 -12.73
N LEU A 172 5.15 -4.89 -12.34
CA LEU A 172 4.68 -4.44 -11.05
C LEU A 172 3.65 -5.40 -10.48
N ILE A 173 3.83 -5.81 -9.23
CA ILE A 173 2.77 -6.46 -8.44
C ILE A 173 2.25 -5.44 -7.42
N ILE A 174 0.94 -5.24 -7.39
CA ILE A 174 0.23 -4.53 -6.33
C ILE A 174 -0.45 -5.59 -5.47
N ALA A 175 -0.05 -5.69 -4.20
CA ALA A 175 -0.62 -6.66 -3.26
C ALA A 175 -1.34 -5.91 -2.14
N ASP A 176 -2.66 -6.03 -2.09
CA ASP A 176 -3.51 -5.39 -1.09
C ASP A 176 -3.93 -6.43 -0.04
N GLU A 177 -3.36 -6.32 1.17
CA GLU A 177 -3.59 -7.23 2.29
C GLU A 177 -3.50 -8.71 1.87
N PRO A 178 -2.36 -9.17 1.34
CA PRO A 178 -2.29 -10.49 0.71
C PRO A 178 -2.30 -11.66 1.70
N THR A 179 -2.06 -11.44 2.99
CA THR A 179 -1.80 -12.48 3.99
C THR A 179 -2.95 -12.86 4.94
N PRO A 180 -3.98 -12.02 5.21
CA PRO A 180 -5.06 -12.40 6.12
C PRO A 180 -5.69 -13.74 5.76
N GLY A 181 -5.92 -14.61 6.79
CA GLY A 181 -6.48 -15.94 6.57
C GLY A 181 -5.50 -17.01 6.06
N MET A 182 -4.21 -16.69 5.98
CA MET A 182 -3.12 -17.66 5.80
C MET A 182 -2.50 -18.02 7.14
N ASP A 183 -1.97 -19.23 7.26
CA ASP A 183 -1.07 -19.56 8.36
C ASP A 183 0.26 -18.78 8.23
N LEU A 184 0.98 -18.66 9.35
CA LEU A 184 2.19 -17.85 9.43
C LEU A 184 3.28 -18.29 8.43
N GLU A 185 3.46 -19.58 8.23
CA GLU A 185 4.49 -20.11 7.33
C GLU A 185 4.16 -19.79 5.87
N LEU A 186 2.88 -19.90 5.51
CA LEU A 186 2.42 -19.55 4.17
C LEU A 186 2.48 -18.04 3.92
N ALA A 187 2.13 -17.21 4.91
CA ALA A 187 2.28 -15.77 4.86
C ALA A 187 3.74 -15.37 4.62
N LYS A 188 4.66 -15.89 5.42
CA LYS A 188 6.11 -15.68 5.25
C LYS A 188 6.62 -16.12 3.88
N LYS A 189 6.13 -17.27 3.39
CA LYS A 189 6.49 -17.77 2.04
C LYS A 189 6.01 -16.83 0.95
N SER A 190 4.78 -16.34 1.04
CA SER A 190 4.23 -15.40 0.08
C SER A 190 5.03 -14.09 0.04
N MET A 191 5.45 -13.59 1.22
CA MET A 191 6.29 -12.41 1.31
C MET A 191 7.68 -12.63 0.69
N LYS A 192 8.30 -13.79 0.92
CA LYS A 192 9.56 -14.17 0.27
C LYS A 192 9.41 -14.26 -1.26
N ASP A 193 8.27 -14.68 -1.76
CA ASP A 193 8.01 -14.73 -3.20
C ASP A 193 7.90 -13.33 -3.81
N PHE A 194 7.25 -12.37 -3.12
CA PHE A 194 7.24 -10.97 -3.52
C PHE A 194 8.64 -10.36 -3.48
N ARG A 195 9.43 -10.64 -2.43
CA ARG A 195 10.82 -10.18 -2.34
C ARG A 195 11.64 -10.69 -3.51
N LYS A 196 11.57 -12.01 -3.78
CA LYS A 196 12.27 -12.62 -4.92
C LYS A 196 11.85 -12.00 -6.25
N PHE A 197 10.55 -11.76 -6.45
CA PHE A 197 10.06 -11.08 -7.65
C PHE A 197 10.64 -9.68 -7.81
N ALA A 198 10.77 -8.92 -6.72
CA ALA A 198 11.42 -7.62 -6.76
C ALA A 198 12.92 -7.77 -7.06
N ASP A 199 13.64 -8.72 -6.44
CA ASP A 199 15.07 -8.95 -6.66
C ASP A 199 15.40 -9.31 -8.12
N GLU A 200 14.43 -9.83 -8.87
CA GLU A 200 14.53 -10.09 -10.32
C GLU A 200 14.41 -8.81 -11.18
N GLY A 201 14.40 -7.62 -10.56
CA GLY A 201 14.38 -6.32 -11.23
C GLY A 201 12.97 -5.73 -11.43
N ASN A 202 11.93 -6.37 -10.88
CA ASN A 202 10.56 -5.88 -10.96
C ASN A 202 10.21 -5.01 -9.73
N GLY A 203 8.99 -4.42 -9.71
CA GLY A 203 8.50 -3.63 -8.59
C GLY A 203 7.41 -4.36 -7.80
N VAL A 204 7.36 -4.13 -6.48
CA VAL A 204 6.25 -4.58 -5.64
C VAL A 204 5.74 -3.40 -4.81
N LEU A 205 4.43 -3.16 -4.86
CA LEU A 205 3.71 -2.27 -3.96
C LEU A 205 2.87 -3.13 -3.02
N LEU A 206 3.34 -3.29 -1.79
CA LEU A 206 2.65 -4.04 -0.75
C LEU A 206 1.81 -3.09 0.10
N ILE A 207 0.53 -3.31 0.19
CA ILE A 207 -0.38 -2.57 1.07
C ILE A 207 -0.75 -3.51 2.22
N THR A 208 -0.46 -3.10 3.45
CA THR A 208 -0.77 -3.91 4.63
C THR A 208 -0.94 -3.07 5.89
N HIS A 209 -1.65 -3.60 6.89
CA HIS A 209 -1.65 -3.07 8.25
C HIS A 209 -0.64 -3.81 9.15
N ASP A 210 -0.07 -4.91 8.69
CA ASP A 210 0.97 -5.68 9.39
C ASP A 210 2.35 -5.08 9.08
N ILE A 211 2.76 -4.13 9.93
CA ILE A 211 4.03 -3.45 9.80
C ILE A 211 5.21 -4.41 10.07
N GLU A 212 5.05 -5.36 11.00
CA GLU A 212 6.10 -6.32 11.32
C GLU A 212 6.45 -7.17 10.10
N LEU A 213 5.44 -7.69 9.43
CA LEU A 213 5.62 -8.46 8.21
C LEU A 213 6.24 -7.60 7.09
N ALA A 214 5.82 -6.34 6.96
CA ALA A 214 6.37 -5.40 5.98
C ALA A 214 7.86 -5.13 6.21
N LEU A 215 8.28 -4.93 7.47
CA LEU A 215 9.67 -4.67 7.84
C LEU A 215 10.64 -5.81 7.45
N HIS A 216 10.14 -7.05 7.38
CA HIS A 216 10.97 -8.20 6.98
C HIS A 216 11.27 -8.30 5.48
N VAL A 217 10.52 -7.60 4.63
CA VAL A 217 10.62 -7.81 3.18
C VAL A 217 10.75 -6.53 2.37
N ALA A 218 10.34 -5.39 2.92
CA ALA A 218 10.38 -4.12 2.20
C ALA A 218 11.77 -3.48 2.22
N ASP A 219 12.05 -2.70 1.17
CA ASP A 219 13.20 -1.79 1.13
C ASP A 219 12.85 -0.46 1.78
N ARG A 220 11.57 -0.05 1.64
CA ARG A 220 11.07 1.23 2.09
C ARG A 220 9.61 1.13 2.55
N ILE A 221 9.31 1.89 3.58
CA ILE A 221 7.97 1.98 4.19
C ILE A 221 7.38 3.36 3.92
N VAL A 222 6.15 3.39 3.43
CA VAL A 222 5.32 4.59 3.30
C VAL A 222 4.23 4.51 4.36
N VAL A 223 4.30 5.41 5.33
CA VAL A 223 3.35 5.44 6.45
C VAL A 223 2.17 6.33 6.08
N PHE A 224 0.99 5.75 6.08
CA PHE A 224 -0.25 6.38 5.67
C PHE A 224 -1.21 6.55 6.86
N TYR A 225 -1.69 7.76 7.07
CA TYR A 225 -2.62 8.09 8.13
C TYR A 225 -3.73 9.00 7.65
N ALA A 226 -4.98 8.58 7.85
CA ALA A 226 -6.19 9.38 7.58
C ALA A 226 -6.15 10.11 6.22
N GLY A 227 -5.88 9.37 5.14
CA GLY A 227 -5.89 9.90 3.78
C GLY A 227 -4.61 10.60 3.33
N LYS A 228 -3.56 10.71 4.17
CA LYS A 228 -2.30 11.39 3.82
C LYS A 228 -1.07 10.50 4.06
N THR A 229 -0.07 10.62 3.20
CA THR A 229 1.28 10.13 3.51
C THR A 229 1.90 11.02 4.57
N VAL A 230 2.29 10.45 5.71
CA VAL A 230 2.89 11.20 6.83
C VAL A 230 4.41 11.02 6.92
N GLU A 231 4.92 9.87 6.51
CA GLU A 231 6.35 9.60 6.44
C GLU A 231 6.65 8.55 5.37
N GLU A 232 7.79 8.69 4.72
CA GLU A 232 8.41 7.71 3.86
C GLU A 232 9.85 7.50 4.35
N ALA A 233 10.21 6.26 4.64
CA ALA A 233 11.49 5.94 5.25
C ALA A 233 12.05 4.60 4.72
N PRO A 234 13.37 4.46 4.57
CA PRO A 234 13.99 3.16 4.36
C PRO A 234 13.71 2.24 5.56
N VAL A 235 13.65 0.95 5.32
CA VAL A 235 13.37 -0.02 6.39
C VAL A 235 14.39 0.08 7.54
N SER A 236 15.64 0.41 7.24
CA SER A 236 16.68 0.60 8.24
C SER A 236 16.39 1.70 9.27
N ASP A 237 15.52 2.65 8.95
CA ASP A 237 15.13 3.69 9.90
C ASP A 237 14.19 3.14 11.00
N PHE A 238 13.61 1.96 10.80
CA PHE A 238 12.77 1.28 11.79
C PHE A 238 13.57 0.43 12.80
N ASP A 239 14.90 0.39 12.69
CA ASP A 239 15.75 -0.26 13.69
C ASP A 239 15.77 0.52 15.03
N SER A 240 15.48 1.82 15.00
CA SER A 240 15.44 2.69 16.19
C SER A 240 14.35 3.76 16.07
N GLU A 241 13.74 4.11 17.21
CA GLU A 241 12.73 5.16 17.26
C GLU A 241 13.30 6.55 16.91
N GLU A 242 14.58 6.79 17.21
CA GLU A 242 15.25 8.08 17.01
C GLU A 242 15.37 8.43 15.52
N THR A 243 15.52 7.42 14.67
CA THR A 243 15.63 7.58 13.21
C THR A 243 14.29 7.87 12.54
N LEU A 244 13.19 7.50 13.17
CA LEU A 244 11.83 7.82 12.71
C LEU A 244 11.50 9.31 12.98
N ARG A 245 10.68 9.90 12.13
CA ARG A 245 10.48 11.35 12.11
C ARG A 245 9.10 11.77 12.58
N HIS A 246 8.05 11.16 11.96
CA HIS A 246 6.68 11.54 12.28
C HIS A 246 6.22 10.93 13.61
N PRO A 247 5.55 11.68 14.50
CA PRO A 247 5.06 11.15 15.77
C PRO A 247 4.14 9.92 15.65
N TYR A 248 3.36 9.85 14.58
CA TYR A 248 2.54 8.67 14.31
C TYR A 248 3.38 7.44 13.95
N THR A 249 4.44 7.60 13.15
CA THR A 249 5.37 6.50 12.82
C THR A 249 6.06 5.98 14.08
N LYS A 250 6.50 6.86 14.96
CA LYS A 250 7.06 6.49 16.27
C LYS A 250 6.05 5.72 17.12
N ALA A 251 4.80 6.17 17.14
CA ALA A 251 3.74 5.49 17.87
C ALA A 251 3.43 4.09 17.29
N LEU A 252 3.45 3.93 15.96
CA LEU A 252 3.34 2.61 15.31
C LEU A 252 4.50 1.71 15.68
N TRP A 253 5.72 2.23 15.69
CA TRP A 253 6.93 1.50 16.07
C TRP A 253 6.86 1.00 17.52
N ARG A 254 6.45 1.85 18.48
CA ARG A 254 6.25 1.50 19.89
C ARG A 254 5.15 0.45 20.09
N ALA A 255 4.17 0.40 19.20
CA ALA A 255 3.08 -0.57 19.27
C ALA A 255 3.50 -1.98 18.82
N LEU A 256 4.70 -2.15 18.24
CA LEU A 256 5.22 -3.48 17.88
C LEU A 256 5.54 -4.29 19.15
N PRO A 257 5.28 -5.62 19.15
CA PRO A 257 5.54 -6.48 20.30
C PRO A 257 6.98 -6.38 20.84
N GLN A 258 7.97 -6.33 19.95
CA GLN A 258 9.39 -6.20 20.29
C GLN A 258 9.80 -4.83 20.83
N ASN A 259 8.97 -3.79 20.68
CA ASN A 259 9.27 -2.41 21.03
C ASN A 259 8.44 -1.89 22.23
N GLY A 260 7.98 -2.81 23.08
CA GLY A 260 7.28 -2.50 24.33
C GLY A 260 5.76 -2.59 24.27
N PHE A 261 5.18 -2.84 23.08
CA PHE A 261 3.73 -3.07 22.87
C PHE A 261 2.86 -1.93 23.46
N VAL A 262 3.27 -0.68 23.27
CA VAL A 262 2.57 0.49 23.78
C VAL A 262 1.42 0.86 22.82
N PRO A 263 0.16 0.70 23.23
CA PRO A 263 -0.97 1.00 22.34
C PRO A 263 -1.08 2.51 22.09
N LEU A 264 -1.40 2.87 20.86
CA LEU A 264 -1.67 4.26 20.49
C LEU A 264 -3.09 4.66 20.94
N ALA A 265 -3.21 5.54 21.92
CA ALA A 265 -4.49 6.02 22.43
C ALA A 265 -5.33 6.75 21.38
N GLY A 266 -6.66 6.69 21.54
CA GLY A 266 -7.65 7.35 20.68
C GLY A 266 -7.84 6.65 19.33
N VAL A 267 -8.75 7.21 18.53
CA VAL A 267 -9.11 6.67 17.20
C VAL A 267 -8.67 7.62 16.09
N GLN A 268 -8.47 7.08 14.89
CA GLN A 268 -8.26 7.89 13.70
C GLN A 268 -9.52 8.76 13.46
N PRO A 269 -9.34 10.05 13.12
CA PRO A 269 -10.49 10.91 12.81
C PRO A 269 -11.26 10.35 11.61
N TYR A 270 -12.58 10.46 11.69
CA TYR A 270 -13.45 10.12 10.57
C TYR A 270 -13.29 11.16 9.46
N VAL A 271 -13.46 10.76 8.21
CA VAL A 271 -13.20 11.63 7.05
C VAL A 271 -13.99 12.94 7.09
N LYS A 272 -15.21 12.93 7.66
CA LYS A 272 -16.04 14.16 7.82
C LYS A 272 -15.57 15.08 8.95
N ASP A 273 -14.86 14.53 9.91
CA ASP A 273 -14.39 15.23 11.11
C ASP A 273 -12.86 15.43 11.05
N MET A 274 -12.33 15.48 9.83
CA MET A 274 -10.89 15.63 9.62
C MET A 274 -10.41 17.00 10.15
N PRO A 275 -9.41 17.05 11.03
CA PRO A 275 -8.85 18.31 11.48
C PRO A 275 -8.16 19.04 10.33
N GLU A 276 -8.10 20.34 10.41
CA GLU A 276 -7.28 21.17 9.53
C GLU A 276 -5.80 20.78 9.69
N GLY A 277 -5.05 20.82 8.60
CA GLY A 277 -3.60 20.56 8.57
C GLY A 277 -3.22 19.10 8.83
N CYS A 278 -2.57 18.83 9.97
CA CYS A 278 -2.08 17.50 10.31
C CYS A 278 -3.20 16.60 10.85
N PRO A 279 -3.56 15.49 10.17
CA PRO A 279 -4.63 14.60 10.62
C PRO A 279 -4.32 13.89 11.94
N PHE A 280 -3.04 13.78 12.31
CA PHE A 280 -2.61 13.22 13.59
C PHE A 280 -2.59 14.24 14.72
N GLY A 281 -2.79 15.53 14.44
CA GLY A 281 -2.73 16.64 15.42
C GLY A 281 -3.46 16.34 16.74
N PRO A 282 -4.73 15.92 16.75
CA PRO A 282 -5.51 15.63 17.97
C PRO A 282 -4.91 14.54 18.88
N ARG A 283 -4.00 13.70 18.35
CA ARG A 283 -3.36 12.58 19.06
C ARG A 283 -1.85 12.79 19.25
N CYS A 284 -1.34 13.95 18.81
CA CYS A 284 0.08 14.24 18.78
C CYS A 284 0.54 14.94 20.08
N GLY A 285 1.43 14.31 20.85
CA GLY A 285 2.01 14.92 22.05
C GLY A 285 2.91 16.14 21.78
N TRP A 286 3.30 16.37 20.51
CA TRP A 286 4.08 17.54 20.06
C TRP A 286 3.26 18.48 19.19
N TYR A 287 1.92 18.51 19.39
CA TYR A 287 1.05 19.41 18.62
C TYR A 287 1.40 20.87 18.85
N GLN A 288 1.43 21.63 17.76
CA GLN A 288 1.65 23.08 17.73
C GLN A 288 0.57 23.75 16.90
N GLU A 289 0.32 25.06 17.09
CA GLU A 289 -0.69 25.79 16.32
C GLU A 289 -0.45 25.72 14.80
N ARG A 290 0.81 25.76 14.38
CA ARG A 290 1.22 25.59 12.98
C ARG A 290 0.85 24.24 12.38
N CYS A 291 0.51 23.23 13.19
CA CYS A 291 0.00 21.95 12.69
C CYS A 291 -1.38 22.07 12.06
N ARG A 292 -2.08 23.20 12.21
CA ARG A 292 -3.34 23.49 11.50
C ARG A 292 -3.13 23.97 10.08
N GLU A 293 -1.94 24.38 9.72
CA GLU A 293 -1.61 24.82 8.37
C GLU A 293 -1.40 23.60 7.45
N GLU A 294 -1.38 23.84 6.14
CA GLU A 294 -0.99 22.81 5.18
C GLU A 294 0.51 22.49 5.33
N ILE A 295 0.83 21.24 5.63
CA ILE A 295 2.20 20.79 5.87
C ILE A 295 2.71 20.07 4.64
N PRO A 296 3.73 20.59 3.95
CA PRO A 296 4.33 19.91 2.81
C PRO A 296 5.11 18.67 3.24
N MET A 297 5.29 17.73 2.30
CA MET A 297 6.25 16.65 2.46
C MET A 297 7.66 17.21 2.29
N VAL A 298 8.52 17.06 3.29
CA VAL A 298 9.90 17.58 3.27
C VAL A 298 10.90 16.43 3.34
N GLN A 299 12.01 16.58 2.62
CA GLN A 299 13.11 15.61 2.64
C GLN A 299 13.84 15.67 3.98
N ALA A 300 14.04 14.51 4.60
CA ALA A 300 14.76 14.36 5.87
C ALA A 300 15.64 13.09 5.84
N GLY A 301 16.94 13.27 5.63
CA GLY A 301 17.86 12.16 5.40
C GLY A 301 17.53 11.38 4.12
N CYS A 302 17.49 10.06 4.20
CA CYS A 302 17.11 9.18 3.10
C CYS A 302 15.59 8.97 2.97
N GLY A 303 14.78 9.62 3.82
CA GLY A 303 13.31 9.58 3.79
C GLY A 303 12.70 10.96 3.66
N SER A 304 11.38 11.02 3.71
CA SER A 304 10.62 12.26 3.71
C SER A 304 9.51 12.23 4.78
N VAL A 305 9.11 13.41 5.27
CA VAL A 305 8.15 13.51 6.37
C VAL A 305 7.23 14.72 6.21
N ARG A 306 5.97 14.55 6.56
CA ARG A 306 4.95 15.61 6.61
C ARG A 306 4.74 16.02 8.06
N CYS A 307 5.68 16.82 8.60
CA CYS A 307 5.63 17.29 9.98
C CYS A 307 6.27 18.67 10.12
N VAL A 308 5.61 19.60 10.82
CA VAL A 308 6.11 20.98 11.04
C VAL A 308 7.49 21.02 11.68
N ARG A 309 7.82 20.03 12.51
CA ARG A 309 9.14 19.91 13.18
C ARG A 309 10.31 19.78 12.22
N TYR A 310 10.05 19.42 10.95
CA TYR A 310 11.07 19.25 9.91
C TYR A 310 11.01 20.32 8.82
N CYS A 311 10.07 21.26 8.89
CA CYS A 311 10.02 22.41 8.00
C CYS A 311 11.17 23.41 8.30
N ALA A 312 11.69 24.08 7.28
CA ALA A 312 12.96 24.81 7.32
C ALA A 312 13.08 25.90 8.42
N SER A 313 11.96 26.45 8.90
CA SER A 313 11.91 27.42 10.00
C SER A 313 12.24 26.84 11.38
N GLU A 314 12.24 25.52 11.54
CA GLU A 314 12.44 24.83 12.84
C GLU A 314 13.83 24.19 12.96
N LYS A 315 14.53 23.95 11.85
CA LYS A 315 15.88 23.35 11.89
C LYS A 315 16.87 24.14 12.76
N ASN A 316 16.66 25.44 12.92
CA ASN A 316 17.51 26.29 13.77
C ASN A 316 17.15 26.19 15.24
N LYS A 317 15.88 26.07 15.63
CA LYS A 317 15.45 26.00 17.04
C LYS A 317 15.85 24.66 17.70
N PHE A 318 15.67 23.52 17.02
CA PHE A 318 16.04 22.22 17.59
C PHE A 318 17.56 22.00 17.74
N ARG A 319 18.38 22.73 16.97
CA ARG A 319 19.85 22.73 17.17
C ARG A 319 20.27 23.49 18.40
N GLU A 320 19.48 24.46 18.87
CA GLU A 320 19.75 25.25 20.07
C GLU A 320 19.26 24.55 21.35
N GLU A 321 18.08 23.89 21.32
CA GLU A 321 17.55 23.11 22.44
C GLU A 321 18.30 21.81 22.72
N ALA A 322 18.93 21.21 21.72
CA ALA A 322 19.79 20.00 21.88
C ALA A 322 21.21 20.33 22.38
N LYS A 323 21.52 21.66 22.57
CA LYS A 323 22.83 22.13 23.09
C LYS A 323 22.70 22.76 24.46
N SER A 324 21.51 22.90 25.02
CA SER A 324 21.23 23.30 26.40
C SER A 324 20.80 22.07 27.22
#